data_9b0faca958e78bfc99ba914370b73b85
#
_entry.id   9b0faca958e78bfc99ba914370b73b85
#
_cell.length_a   1.000
_cell.length_b   1.000
_cell.length_c   1.000
_cell.angle_alpha   90.00
_cell.angle_beta   90.00
_cell.angle_gamma   90.00
#
_symmetry.space_group_name_H-M   'P 1'
#
loop_
_entity.id
_entity.type
_entity.pdbx_description
1 polymer ?
#
loop_
_entity_poly.entity_id
_entity_poly.type
_entity_poly.pdbx_seq_one_letter_code
_entity_poly.pdbx_strand_id
1 'polypeptide(L)'
;MQYNEDYFNSEDFKELLDNYESARQVGEQPFLDADDLVDLADYYNYTGEGDKAVEAIDHALNLYPDATLPNVFKAREALTEGDFKTAHHYADAIGDKDDPDYHYLTAEIMVAEGHIEKADRYLRNIAKSVDEDEWQDFIKDCANLYVDYGVNDKAYQWMMRSKGDDSTDFKELMARTLFGLGKYKDSEQLFNELIDRNPYSVHYWNALASAQLMDEDYSNAITSSEYAIAIDPNDPDGLASKANGLFRLGNYEEAFEYFSRLEKLMPDDDLVLLNEGVCLVNLNRHQEAVPYLERALEVADEESEVLPQIYLELAFCYSSMKQPSKALEMIDVAMELPGDITDLLVIRGHILLENGMLAEAEETFKKAIRESDNSPSVLLRIIVSLYDNRYVNSSYEMFKKFFDVVNDYDPNFNKGHAYMALCCYDLGKNDEFMEYLSKSVELNPREAKLVLGFLFPEGTEPSEYVSFMERKLRIKN
;
A
#
# COMPACT_ATOMS: atom_id res chain seq x y z
N MET A 1 9.35 18.18 3.28
CA MET A 1 10.42 19.24 3.17
C MET A 1 11.67 18.57 2.67
N GLN A 2 12.30 19.09 1.63
CA GLN A 2 13.61 18.60 1.17
C GLN A 2 14.64 19.38 1.97
N TYR A 3 15.27 18.71 2.95
CA TYR A 3 16.32 19.35 3.74
C TYR A 3 17.54 19.61 2.86
N ASN A 4 18.09 20.80 2.95
CA ASN A 4 19.28 21.19 2.19
C ASN A 4 20.54 20.69 2.91
N GLU A 5 20.89 19.40 2.70
CA GLU A 5 22.07 18.78 3.31
C GLU A 5 23.37 19.54 3.03
N ASP A 6 23.49 20.14 1.84
CA ASP A 6 24.66 20.95 1.48
C ASP A 6 24.75 22.18 2.37
N TYR A 7 23.62 22.81 2.69
CA TYR A 7 23.58 23.97 3.60
C TYR A 7 23.95 23.56 5.03
N PHE A 8 23.40 22.49 5.57
CA PHE A 8 23.72 21.99 6.91
C PHE A 8 25.19 21.57 7.06
N ASN A 9 25.87 21.25 5.96
CA ASN A 9 27.28 20.94 5.92
C ASN A 9 28.15 22.19 5.73
N SER A 10 27.61 23.37 5.47
CA SER A 10 28.33 24.62 5.25
C SER A 10 29.03 25.09 6.54
N GLU A 11 30.08 25.90 6.38
CA GLU A 11 30.81 26.50 7.53
C GLU A 11 29.91 27.52 8.28
N ASP A 12 29.09 28.26 7.53
CA ASP A 12 28.18 29.28 8.08
C ASP A 12 27.13 28.67 8.99
N PHE A 13 26.47 27.57 8.54
CA PHE A 13 25.49 26.86 9.38
C PHE A 13 26.13 26.20 10.61
N LYS A 14 27.32 25.60 10.48
CA LYS A 14 28.03 25.03 11.62
C LYS A 14 28.40 26.07 12.68
N GLU A 15 28.78 27.28 12.25
CA GLU A 15 29.06 28.39 13.18
C GLU A 15 27.77 28.84 13.88
N LEU A 16 26.63 28.91 13.16
CA LEU A 16 25.33 29.21 13.72
C LEU A 16 24.92 28.18 14.80
N LEU A 17 25.03 26.88 14.47
CA LEU A 17 24.68 25.78 15.36
C LEU A 17 25.58 25.78 16.62
N ASP A 18 26.92 25.91 16.48
CA ASP A 18 27.85 25.96 17.59
C ASP A 18 27.59 27.15 18.53
N ASN A 19 27.27 28.31 17.96
CA ASN A 19 26.92 29.51 18.74
C ASN A 19 25.62 29.31 19.51
N TYR A 20 24.60 28.74 18.87
CA TYR A 20 23.32 28.46 19.51
C TYR A 20 23.45 27.45 20.65
N GLU A 21 24.09 26.29 20.39
CA GLU A 21 24.27 25.25 21.41
C GLU A 21 25.17 25.71 22.58
N SER A 22 26.24 26.45 22.27
CA SER A 22 27.12 27.00 23.32
C SER A 22 26.39 27.97 24.27
N ALA A 23 25.57 28.86 23.73
CA ALA A 23 24.75 29.77 24.52
C ALA A 23 23.75 29.01 25.41
N ARG A 24 23.09 27.99 24.87
CA ARG A 24 22.14 27.14 25.62
C ARG A 24 22.81 26.38 26.75
N GLN A 25 24.03 25.87 26.56
CA GLN A 25 24.75 25.17 27.63
C GLN A 25 25.01 26.04 28.87
N VAL A 26 25.12 27.36 28.69
CA VAL A 26 25.30 28.32 29.81
C VAL A 26 23.97 28.93 30.28
N GLY A 27 22.84 28.49 29.70
CA GLY A 27 21.50 28.96 30.06
C GLY A 27 21.15 30.32 29.45
N GLU A 28 21.86 30.73 28.39
CA GLU A 28 21.58 31.95 27.64
C GLU A 28 20.74 31.64 26.41
N GLN A 29 19.89 32.61 26.04
CA GLN A 29 19.17 32.57 24.75
C GLN A 29 19.83 33.60 23.83
N PRO A 30 20.53 33.13 22.77
CA PRO A 30 21.19 34.03 21.85
C PRO A 30 20.15 34.81 21.03
N PHE A 31 20.44 36.05 20.71
CA PHE A 31 19.64 36.87 19.84
C PHE A 31 19.99 36.54 18.38
N LEU A 32 19.18 35.68 17.78
CA LEU A 32 19.26 35.26 16.37
C LEU A 32 18.01 35.78 15.64
N ASP A 33 18.04 35.88 14.34
CA ASP A 33 16.82 36.21 13.59
C ASP A 33 15.87 35.02 13.51
N ALA A 34 14.67 35.24 12.96
CA ALA A 34 13.64 34.22 12.93
C ALA A 34 14.00 33.06 11.99
N ASP A 35 14.64 33.40 10.87
CA ASP A 35 15.00 32.43 9.83
C ASP A 35 16.13 31.52 10.30
N ASP A 36 17.18 32.08 10.96
CA ASP A 36 18.26 31.29 11.60
C ASP A 36 17.71 30.27 12.60
N LEU A 37 16.69 30.65 13.38
CA LEU A 37 16.07 29.77 14.36
C LEU A 37 15.20 28.66 13.70
N VAL A 38 14.61 28.93 12.55
CA VAL A 38 13.91 27.93 11.76
C VAL A 38 14.90 26.96 11.10
N ASP A 39 16.00 27.46 10.54
CA ASP A 39 17.07 26.62 9.98
C ASP A 39 17.62 25.65 11.05
N LEU A 40 17.80 26.11 12.28
CA LEU A 40 18.18 25.26 13.41
C LEU A 40 17.11 24.20 13.73
N ALA A 41 15.84 24.57 13.69
CA ALA A 41 14.75 23.64 13.95
C ALA A 41 14.66 22.57 12.83
N ASP A 42 14.84 22.96 11.57
CA ASP A 42 14.87 22.03 10.45
C ASP A 42 16.04 21.04 10.55
N TYR A 43 17.22 21.52 10.96
CA TYR A 43 18.36 20.66 11.23
C TYR A 43 18.09 19.66 12.35
N TYR A 44 17.49 20.11 13.48
CA TYR A 44 17.16 19.21 14.56
C TYR A 44 16.10 18.17 14.19
N ASN A 45 15.13 18.52 13.35
CA ASN A 45 14.20 17.55 12.78
C ASN A 45 14.91 16.53 11.89
N TYR A 46 15.81 17.00 11.02
CA TYR A 46 16.62 16.13 10.15
C TYR A 46 17.48 15.13 10.94
N THR A 47 18.03 15.56 12.08
CA THR A 47 18.86 14.70 12.98
C THR A 47 18.03 13.88 13.98
N GLY A 48 16.69 13.97 13.96
CA GLY A 48 15.79 13.25 14.85
C GLY A 48 15.70 13.84 16.27
N GLU A 49 16.12 15.08 16.46
CA GLU A 49 16.11 15.80 17.75
C GLU A 49 14.88 16.73 17.87
N GLY A 50 13.67 16.20 17.62
CA GLY A 50 12.43 16.98 17.52
C GLY A 50 12.16 17.90 18.71
N ASP A 51 12.48 17.51 19.96
CA ASP A 51 12.33 18.36 21.13
C ASP A 51 13.14 19.66 21.00
N LYS A 52 14.36 19.58 20.44
CA LYS A 52 15.20 20.77 20.20
C LYS A 52 14.66 21.64 19.07
N ALA A 53 14.04 21.03 18.06
CA ALA A 53 13.39 21.76 16.99
C ALA A 53 12.24 22.63 17.53
N VAL A 54 11.37 22.03 18.35
CA VAL A 54 10.27 22.74 19.03
C VAL A 54 10.80 23.88 19.89
N GLU A 55 11.88 23.67 20.67
CA GLU A 55 12.48 24.71 21.49
C GLU A 55 13.06 25.86 20.67
N ALA A 56 13.66 25.61 19.51
CA ALA A 56 14.18 26.66 18.62
C ALA A 56 13.05 27.49 18.04
N ILE A 57 11.94 26.87 17.62
CA ILE A 57 10.75 27.57 17.13
C ILE A 57 10.07 28.39 18.25
N ASP A 58 9.94 27.82 19.45
CA ASP A 58 9.38 28.57 20.58
C ASP A 58 10.25 29.77 20.94
N HIS A 59 11.59 29.66 20.82
CA HIS A 59 12.49 30.79 20.97
C HIS A 59 12.26 31.86 19.87
N ALA A 60 12.10 31.43 18.60
CA ALA A 60 11.79 32.35 17.51
C ALA A 60 10.48 33.12 17.76
N LEU A 61 9.41 32.44 18.14
CA LEU A 61 8.11 33.05 18.42
C LEU A 61 8.11 33.96 19.65
N ASN A 62 8.98 33.70 20.64
CA ASN A 62 9.16 34.60 21.77
C ASN A 62 9.84 35.92 21.37
N LEU A 63 10.76 35.91 20.41
CA LEU A 63 11.43 37.09 19.91
C LEU A 63 10.62 37.80 18.81
N TYR A 64 9.99 37.02 17.95
CA TYR A 64 9.30 37.47 16.74
C TYR A 64 7.93 36.79 16.61
N PRO A 65 6.93 37.20 17.41
CA PRO A 65 5.64 36.48 17.48
C PRO A 65 4.82 36.54 16.17
N ASP A 66 5.13 37.48 15.29
CA ASP A 66 4.45 37.69 14.00
C ASP A 66 5.29 37.24 12.77
N ALA A 67 6.45 36.62 12.99
CA ALA A 67 7.31 36.14 11.90
C ALA A 67 6.64 34.99 11.13
N THR A 68 6.81 34.95 9.82
CA THR A 68 6.14 33.99 8.93
C THR A 68 6.56 32.57 9.20
N LEU A 69 7.84 32.24 9.03
CA LEU A 69 8.33 30.85 9.04
C LEU A 69 8.11 30.12 10.37
N PRO A 70 8.38 30.69 11.57
CA PRO A 70 8.08 30.02 12.84
C PRO A 70 6.58 29.73 13.03
N ASN A 71 5.71 30.66 12.61
CA ASN A 71 4.27 30.43 12.65
C ASN A 71 3.81 29.37 11.65
N VAL A 72 4.39 29.32 10.45
CA VAL A 72 4.16 28.24 9.46
C VAL A 72 4.54 26.88 10.05
N PHE A 73 5.71 26.79 10.71
CA PHE A 73 6.15 25.56 11.34
C PHE A 73 5.12 25.05 12.36
N LYS A 74 4.71 25.89 13.32
CA LYS A 74 3.69 25.54 14.32
C LYS A 74 2.33 25.23 13.75
N ALA A 75 1.93 25.92 12.70
CA ALA A 75 0.68 25.63 12.01
C ALA A 75 0.71 24.24 11.36
N ARG A 76 1.82 23.87 10.72
CA ARG A 76 2.00 22.53 10.12
C ARG A 76 2.07 21.43 11.17
N GLU A 77 2.73 21.66 12.31
CA GLU A 77 2.70 20.74 13.45
C GLU A 77 1.25 20.50 13.90
N ALA A 78 0.44 21.54 14.06
CA ALA A 78 -0.97 21.41 14.39
C ALA A 78 -1.81 20.70 13.30
N LEU A 79 -1.46 20.86 12.01
CA LEU A 79 -2.14 20.16 10.91
C LEU A 79 -1.86 18.65 10.94
N THR A 80 -0.65 18.22 11.30
CA THR A 80 -0.33 16.78 11.44
C THR A 80 -1.12 16.13 12.57
N GLU A 81 -1.44 16.89 13.62
CA GLU A 81 -2.29 16.45 14.75
C GLU A 81 -3.80 16.57 14.45
N GLY A 82 -4.19 17.18 13.31
CA GLY A 82 -5.58 17.44 12.97
C GLY A 82 -6.20 18.60 13.76
N ASP A 83 -5.40 19.42 14.47
CA ASP A 83 -5.87 20.59 15.20
C ASP A 83 -5.94 21.84 14.28
N PHE A 84 -6.95 21.86 13.44
CA PHE A 84 -7.21 22.98 12.52
C PHE A 84 -7.38 24.33 13.24
N LYS A 85 -7.89 24.33 14.48
CA LYS A 85 -8.08 25.57 15.25
C LYS A 85 -6.75 26.20 15.62
N THR A 86 -5.78 25.39 16.07
CA THR A 86 -4.43 25.84 16.38
C THR A 86 -3.68 26.25 15.12
N ALA A 87 -3.85 25.51 14.01
CA ALA A 87 -3.27 25.88 12.72
C ALA A 87 -3.75 27.27 12.25
N HIS A 88 -5.06 27.54 12.32
CA HIS A 88 -5.60 28.87 12.01
C HIS A 88 -5.07 29.95 12.96
N HIS A 89 -4.89 29.66 14.24
CA HIS A 89 -4.36 30.62 15.21
C HIS A 89 -2.95 31.09 14.81
N TYR A 90 -2.06 30.18 14.45
CA TYR A 90 -0.72 30.54 14.01
C TYR A 90 -0.73 31.23 12.63
N ALA A 91 -1.55 30.79 11.69
CA ALA A 91 -1.71 31.50 10.42
C ALA A 91 -2.21 32.93 10.60
N ASP A 92 -3.14 33.18 11.53
CA ASP A 92 -3.64 34.52 11.84
C ASP A 92 -2.58 35.41 12.51
N ALA A 93 -1.63 34.83 13.26
CA ALA A 93 -0.55 35.55 13.94
C ALA A 93 0.52 36.10 12.97
N ILE A 94 0.67 35.54 11.76
CA ILE A 94 1.63 36.01 10.75
C ILE A 94 1.34 37.49 10.42
N GLY A 95 2.39 38.32 10.56
CA GLY A 95 2.27 39.78 10.34
C GLY A 95 2.21 40.19 8.88
N ASP A 96 3.03 39.56 8.05
CA ASP A 96 3.06 39.81 6.60
C ASP A 96 2.08 38.85 5.89
N LYS A 97 0.94 39.42 5.43
CA LYS A 97 -0.08 38.65 4.72
C LYS A 97 0.15 38.61 3.20
N ASP A 98 1.16 39.32 2.70
CA ASP A 98 1.56 39.26 1.29
C ASP A 98 2.72 38.28 1.07
N ASP A 99 3.27 37.70 2.14
CA ASP A 99 4.32 36.69 2.10
C ASP A 99 3.81 35.40 1.38
N PRO A 100 4.58 34.85 0.41
CA PRO A 100 4.22 33.61 -0.27
C PRO A 100 3.93 32.45 0.68
N ASP A 101 4.71 32.26 1.75
CA ASP A 101 4.54 31.18 2.71
C ASP A 101 3.22 31.30 3.49
N TYR A 102 2.77 32.51 3.79
CA TYR A 102 1.45 32.72 4.33
C TYR A 102 0.34 32.27 3.37
N HIS A 103 0.51 32.53 2.08
CA HIS A 103 -0.48 32.11 1.08
C HIS A 103 -0.51 30.59 0.90
N TYR A 104 0.66 29.93 0.89
CA TYR A 104 0.73 28.48 0.82
C TYR A 104 0.14 27.83 2.07
N LEU A 105 0.48 28.30 3.27
CA LEU A 105 -0.12 27.82 4.52
C LEU A 105 -1.63 27.97 4.53
N THR A 106 -2.13 29.12 4.09
CA THR A 106 -3.58 29.37 4.02
C THR A 106 -4.30 28.40 3.09
N ALA A 107 -3.69 28.07 1.95
CA ALA A 107 -4.20 27.07 1.03
C ALA A 107 -4.08 25.65 1.61
N GLU A 108 -2.97 25.35 2.27
CA GLU A 108 -2.69 24.08 2.93
C GLU A 108 -3.73 23.76 4.00
N ILE A 109 -4.05 24.71 4.89
CA ILE A 109 -5.12 24.56 5.88
C ILE A 109 -6.45 24.24 5.20
N MET A 110 -6.80 24.95 4.09
CA MET A 110 -8.03 24.67 3.35
C MET A 110 -8.06 23.27 2.76
N VAL A 111 -6.92 22.76 2.26
CA VAL A 111 -6.82 21.41 1.72
C VAL A 111 -6.96 20.36 2.83
N ALA A 112 -6.28 20.55 3.96
CA ALA A 112 -6.36 19.68 5.13
C ALA A 112 -7.80 19.60 5.69
N GLU A 113 -8.54 20.70 5.67
CA GLU A 113 -9.97 20.75 6.04
C GLU A 113 -10.90 20.10 4.98
N GLY A 114 -10.38 19.60 3.86
CA GLY A 114 -11.17 19.03 2.76
C GLY A 114 -11.77 20.04 1.81
N HIS A 115 -11.43 21.33 1.92
CA HIS A 115 -11.96 22.43 1.11
C HIS A 115 -11.16 22.66 -0.18
N ILE A 116 -10.88 21.60 -0.96
CA ILE A 116 -9.97 21.59 -2.12
C ILE A 116 -10.30 22.70 -3.15
N GLU A 117 -11.58 22.84 -3.53
CA GLU A 117 -12.00 23.84 -4.53
C GLU A 117 -11.88 25.29 -4.02
N LYS A 118 -11.92 25.48 -2.70
CA LYS A 118 -11.71 26.79 -2.09
C LYS A 118 -10.23 27.16 -2.13
N ALA A 119 -9.34 26.22 -1.80
CA ALA A 119 -7.89 26.37 -1.89
C ALA A 119 -7.46 26.68 -3.33
N ASP A 120 -7.91 25.90 -4.32
CA ASP A 120 -7.58 26.12 -5.73
C ASP A 120 -8.03 27.49 -6.23
N ARG A 121 -9.22 27.93 -5.84
CA ARG A 121 -9.70 29.27 -6.19
C ARG A 121 -8.88 30.36 -5.53
N TYR A 122 -8.46 30.16 -4.29
CA TYR A 122 -7.60 31.09 -3.57
C TYR A 122 -6.24 31.23 -4.26
N LEU A 123 -5.54 30.11 -4.51
CA LEU A 123 -4.25 30.11 -5.21
C LEU A 123 -4.34 30.70 -6.62
N ARG A 124 -5.44 30.45 -7.36
CA ARG A 124 -5.68 31.09 -8.66
C ARG A 124 -5.84 32.61 -8.57
N ASN A 125 -6.28 33.13 -7.44
CA ASN A 125 -6.34 34.58 -7.25
C ASN A 125 -4.96 35.16 -6.96
N ILE A 126 -4.16 34.50 -6.11
CA ILE A 126 -2.76 34.88 -5.86
C ILE A 126 -1.94 34.83 -7.14
N ALA A 127 -2.11 33.80 -7.95
CA ALA A 127 -1.48 33.63 -9.26
C ALA A 127 -1.58 34.85 -10.21
N LYS A 128 -2.51 35.76 -9.98
CA LYS A 128 -2.65 36.97 -10.81
C LYS A 128 -1.67 38.08 -10.44
N SER A 129 -1.07 38.03 -9.26
CA SER A 129 -0.09 38.95 -8.73
C SER A 129 1.33 38.43 -8.72
N VAL A 130 1.54 37.17 -9.09
CA VAL A 130 2.88 36.56 -9.18
C VAL A 130 3.61 37.08 -10.42
N ASP A 131 4.84 37.50 -10.23
CA ASP A 131 5.70 38.00 -11.30
C ASP A 131 6.15 36.85 -12.24
N GLU A 132 6.53 37.20 -13.49
CA GLU A 132 6.82 36.20 -14.53
C GLU A 132 8.07 35.35 -14.20
N ASP A 133 9.02 35.90 -13.48
CA ASP A 133 10.25 35.22 -13.02
C ASP A 133 10.00 34.27 -11.85
N GLU A 134 9.01 34.52 -11.00
CA GLU A 134 8.62 33.65 -9.88
C GLU A 134 7.58 32.60 -10.28
N TRP A 135 7.02 32.70 -11.49
CA TRP A 135 5.90 31.92 -11.94
C TRP A 135 6.13 30.39 -11.91
N GLN A 136 7.33 29.94 -12.25
CA GLN A 136 7.66 28.50 -12.29
C GLN A 136 7.73 27.92 -10.86
N ASP A 137 8.34 28.66 -9.94
CA ASP A 137 8.45 28.24 -8.54
C ASP A 137 7.05 28.22 -7.89
N PHE A 138 6.26 29.26 -8.12
CA PHE A 138 4.86 29.28 -7.65
C PHE A 138 4.02 28.08 -8.15
N ILE A 139 4.18 27.65 -9.41
CA ILE A 139 3.52 26.45 -9.92
C ILE A 139 3.97 25.20 -9.17
N LYS A 140 5.29 25.05 -8.96
CA LYS A 140 5.87 23.90 -8.26
C LYS A 140 5.35 23.83 -6.81
N ASP A 141 5.34 24.96 -6.11
CA ASP A 141 4.85 25.03 -4.73
C ASP A 141 3.36 24.69 -4.61
N CYS A 142 2.53 25.25 -5.52
CA CYS A 142 1.13 24.87 -5.60
C CYS A 142 0.93 23.37 -5.88
N ALA A 143 1.75 22.79 -6.76
CA ALA A 143 1.66 21.38 -7.11
C ALA A 143 2.14 20.48 -5.96
N ASN A 144 3.26 20.84 -5.30
CA ASN A 144 3.76 20.13 -4.12
C ASN A 144 2.71 20.04 -3.02
N LEU A 145 2.07 21.19 -2.69
CA LEU A 145 1.00 21.23 -1.72
C LEU A 145 -0.08 20.19 -2.01
N TYR A 146 -0.53 20.09 -3.26
CA TYR A 146 -1.55 19.12 -3.62
C TYR A 146 -1.05 17.67 -3.65
N VAL A 147 0.20 17.44 -4.03
CA VAL A 147 0.82 16.09 -4.01
C VAL A 147 0.92 15.58 -2.57
N ASP A 148 1.35 16.42 -1.63
CA ASP A 148 1.54 16.05 -0.23
C ASP A 148 0.20 15.65 0.46
N TYR A 149 -0.91 16.18 -0.03
CA TYR A 149 -2.27 15.79 0.41
C TYR A 149 -2.96 14.78 -0.52
N GLY A 150 -2.24 14.15 -1.44
CA GLY A 150 -2.80 13.14 -2.35
C GLY A 150 -3.79 13.66 -3.40
N VAL A 151 -3.90 15.00 -3.58
CA VAL A 151 -4.83 15.65 -4.52
C VAL A 151 -4.18 15.79 -5.90
N ASN A 152 -3.72 14.69 -6.45
CA ASN A 152 -2.87 14.64 -7.65
C ASN A 152 -3.51 15.24 -8.91
N ASP A 153 -4.85 15.22 -9.03
CA ASP A 153 -5.54 15.88 -10.14
C ASP A 153 -5.30 17.41 -10.16
N LYS A 154 -5.29 18.05 -8.99
CA LYS A 154 -5.01 19.49 -8.87
C LYS A 154 -3.53 19.77 -9.09
N ALA A 155 -2.62 18.96 -8.52
CA ALA A 155 -1.19 19.05 -8.78
C ALA A 155 -0.91 19.03 -10.30
N TYR A 156 -1.45 18.06 -11.01
CA TYR A 156 -1.31 17.96 -12.45
C TYR A 156 -1.84 19.17 -13.20
N GLN A 157 -3.03 19.70 -12.81
CA GLN A 157 -3.60 20.91 -13.41
C GLN A 157 -2.72 22.15 -13.19
N TRP A 158 -2.04 22.25 -12.06
CA TRP A 158 -1.10 23.34 -11.80
C TRP A 158 0.17 23.19 -12.64
N MET A 159 0.76 22.02 -12.67
CA MET A 159 1.98 21.74 -13.45
C MET A 159 1.78 21.94 -14.95
N MET A 160 0.60 21.63 -15.49
CA MET A 160 0.25 21.85 -16.91
C MET A 160 0.20 23.34 -17.31
N ARG A 161 0.35 24.27 -16.38
CA ARG A 161 0.46 25.71 -16.66
C ARG A 161 1.91 26.14 -16.89
N SER A 162 2.87 25.31 -16.49
CA SER A 162 4.29 25.53 -16.79
C SER A 162 4.52 25.46 -18.30
N LYS A 163 5.40 26.31 -18.80
CA LYS A 163 5.77 26.38 -20.23
C LYS A 163 7.20 25.89 -20.41
N GLY A 164 7.39 24.58 -20.48
CA GLY A 164 8.64 23.99 -20.90
C GLY A 164 9.72 24.00 -19.82
N ASP A 165 9.35 23.90 -18.57
CA ASP A 165 10.30 23.65 -17.49
C ASP A 165 10.83 22.21 -17.63
N ASP A 166 12.16 22.09 -17.82
CA ASP A 166 12.88 20.82 -17.92
C ASP A 166 13.81 20.60 -16.71
N SER A 167 13.59 21.36 -15.63
CA SER A 167 14.35 21.22 -14.39
C SER A 167 14.13 19.84 -13.76
N THR A 168 15.12 19.41 -13.00
CA THR A 168 15.08 18.13 -12.27
C THR A 168 13.88 18.12 -11.31
N ASP A 169 13.69 19.18 -10.55
CA ASP A 169 12.62 19.32 -9.55
C ASP A 169 11.24 19.26 -10.19
N PHE A 170 11.07 19.93 -11.34
CA PHE A 170 9.80 19.87 -12.07
C PHE A 170 9.49 18.47 -12.58
N LYS A 171 10.50 17.77 -13.13
CA LYS A 171 10.33 16.39 -13.62
C LYS A 171 10.01 15.42 -12.48
N GLU A 172 10.70 15.56 -11.36
CA GLU A 172 10.46 14.72 -10.18
C GLU A 172 9.04 14.91 -9.65
N LEU A 173 8.62 16.17 -9.47
CA LEU A 173 7.27 16.49 -9.03
C LEU A 173 6.21 15.98 -10.01
N MET A 174 6.46 16.12 -11.32
CA MET A 174 5.56 15.58 -12.35
C MET A 174 5.49 14.05 -12.30
N ALA A 175 6.64 13.36 -12.11
CA ALA A 175 6.68 11.90 -11.99
C ALA A 175 5.89 11.41 -10.75
N ARG A 176 6.06 12.06 -9.59
CA ARG A 176 5.28 11.80 -8.36
C ARG A 176 3.79 12.05 -8.60
N THR A 177 3.43 13.15 -9.25
CA THR A 177 2.05 13.47 -9.59
C THR A 177 1.42 12.42 -10.50
N LEU A 178 2.13 11.98 -11.53
CA LEU A 178 1.67 10.93 -12.45
C LEU A 178 1.52 9.58 -11.75
N PHE A 179 2.44 9.26 -10.86
CA PHE A 179 2.34 8.08 -10.00
C PHE A 179 1.05 8.10 -9.18
N GLY A 180 0.78 9.20 -8.48
CA GLY A 180 -0.42 9.37 -7.68
C GLY A 180 -1.74 9.39 -8.50
N LEU A 181 -1.67 9.66 -9.81
CA LEU A 181 -2.77 9.54 -10.76
C LEU A 181 -2.95 8.12 -11.33
N GLY A 182 -2.12 7.16 -10.92
CA GLY A 182 -2.12 5.80 -11.49
C GLY A 182 -1.57 5.72 -12.91
N LYS A 183 -0.89 6.77 -13.39
CA LYS A 183 -0.24 6.81 -14.71
C LYS A 183 1.19 6.31 -14.59
N TYR A 184 1.35 5.07 -14.17
CA TYR A 184 2.64 4.50 -13.78
C TYR A 184 3.66 4.52 -14.91
N LYS A 185 3.27 4.19 -16.15
CA LYS A 185 4.18 4.22 -17.32
C LYS A 185 4.72 5.61 -17.65
N ASP A 186 3.88 6.64 -17.53
CA ASP A 186 4.32 8.01 -17.76
C ASP A 186 5.27 8.46 -16.63
N SER A 187 5.00 8.03 -15.39
CA SER A 187 5.89 8.23 -14.23
C SER A 187 7.24 7.53 -14.43
N GLU A 188 7.25 6.25 -14.82
CA GLU A 188 8.47 5.49 -15.13
C GLU A 188 9.36 6.21 -16.18
N GLN A 189 8.75 6.74 -17.23
CA GLN A 189 9.51 7.47 -18.25
C GLN A 189 10.26 8.66 -17.65
N LEU A 190 9.63 9.44 -16.78
CA LEU A 190 10.26 10.60 -16.15
C LEU A 190 11.33 10.18 -15.14
N PHE A 191 11.11 9.12 -14.36
CA PHE A 191 12.16 8.63 -13.45
C PHE A 191 13.36 8.08 -14.23
N ASN A 192 13.17 7.42 -15.36
CA ASN A 192 14.29 7.02 -16.23
C ASN A 192 15.07 8.23 -16.74
N GLU A 193 14.41 9.34 -17.16
CA GLU A 193 15.08 10.57 -17.54
C GLU A 193 15.86 11.23 -16.38
N LEU A 194 15.35 11.12 -15.15
CA LEU A 194 16.03 11.60 -13.93
C LEU A 194 17.24 10.73 -13.58
N ILE A 195 17.12 9.41 -13.72
CA ILE A 195 18.21 8.44 -13.54
C ILE A 195 19.32 8.68 -14.57
N ASP A 196 18.98 9.00 -15.82
CA ASP A 196 19.97 9.35 -16.84
C ASP A 196 20.80 10.59 -16.46
N ARG A 197 20.21 11.52 -15.69
CA ARG A 197 20.91 12.71 -15.14
C ARG A 197 21.71 12.38 -13.89
N ASN A 198 21.16 11.58 -12.99
CA ASN A 198 21.81 11.16 -11.74
C ASN A 198 21.61 9.65 -11.49
N PRO A 199 22.46 8.78 -12.08
CA PRO A 199 22.34 7.33 -11.96
C PRO A 199 22.65 6.76 -10.56
N TYR A 200 23.17 7.58 -9.65
CA TYR A 200 23.48 7.18 -8.27
C TYR A 200 22.45 7.64 -7.25
N SER A 201 21.30 8.16 -7.68
CA SER A 201 20.20 8.51 -6.79
C SER A 201 19.43 7.26 -6.39
N VAL A 202 19.58 6.80 -5.15
CA VAL A 202 18.77 5.72 -4.56
C VAL A 202 17.28 6.05 -4.66
N HIS A 203 16.93 7.32 -4.36
CA HIS A 203 15.55 7.80 -4.43
C HIS A 203 14.89 7.58 -5.80
N TYR A 204 15.59 7.88 -6.90
CA TYR A 204 15.01 7.71 -8.23
C TYR A 204 14.84 6.23 -8.62
N TRP A 205 15.78 5.38 -8.21
CA TRP A 205 15.66 3.94 -8.43
C TRP A 205 14.49 3.33 -7.63
N ASN A 206 14.29 3.78 -6.38
CA ASN A 206 13.17 3.34 -5.55
C ASN A 206 11.82 3.80 -6.12
N ALA A 207 11.74 5.06 -6.55
CA ALA A 207 10.53 5.58 -7.16
C ALA A 207 10.19 4.87 -8.48
N LEU A 208 11.21 4.53 -9.29
CA LEU A 208 11.03 3.72 -10.50
C LEU A 208 10.55 2.31 -10.15
N ALA A 209 11.17 1.64 -9.17
CA ALA A 209 10.75 0.31 -8.73
C ALA A 209 9.31 0.30 -8.23
N SER A 210 8.91 1.32 -7.46
CA SER A 210 7.54 1.49 -6.97
C SER A 210 6.54 1.66 -8.11
N ALA A 211 6.86 2.49 -9.12
CA ALA A 211 6.01 2.68 -10.29
C ALA A 211 5.82 1.37 -11.08
N GLN A 212 6.90 0.59 -11.24
CA GLN A 212 6.88 -0.72 -11.91
C GLN A 212 6.10 -1.77 -11.12
N LEU A 213 6.20 -1.78 -9.77
CA LEU A 213 5.38 -2.65 -8.91
C LEU A 213 3.88 -2.37 -9.09
N MET A 214 3.52 -1.09 -9.14
CA MET A 214 2.13 -0.67 -9.31
C MET A 214 1.59 -0.93 -10.72
N ASP A 215 2.47 -0.94 -11.76
CA ASP A 215 2.11 -1.36 -13.13
C ASP A 215 2.16 -2.89 -13.33
N GLU A 216 2.38 -3.66 -12.26
CA GLU A 216 2.53 -5.12 -12.27
C GLU A 216 3.75 -5.61 -13.08
N ASP A 217 4.71 -4.74 -13.38
CA ASP A 217 5.98 -5.09 -14.03
C ASP A 217 7.03 -5.52 -13.00
N TYR A 218 6.75 -6.65 -12.35
CA TYR A 218 7.54 -7.14 -11.22
C TYR A 218 9.00 -7.44 -11.60
N SER A 219 9.25 -7.87 -12.84
CA SER A 219 10.62 -8.19 -13.30
C SER A 219 11.49 -6.95 -13.39
N ASN A 220 10.97 -5.86 -13.93
CA ASN A 220 11.70 -4.59 -13.99
C ASN A 220 11.79 -3.95 -12.60
N ALA A 221 10.76 -4.04 -11.78
CA ALA A 221 10.79 -3.57 -10.39
C ALA A 221 11.92 -4.22 -9.57
N ILE A 222 12.11 -5.54 -9.70
CA ILE A 222 13.25 -6.25 -9.10
C ILE A 222 14.59 -5.69 -9.60
N THR A 223 14.71 -5.45 -10.91
CA THR A 223 15.95 -4.91 -11.49
C THR A 223 16.23 -3.49 -10.97
N SER A 224 15.22 -2.62 -10.94
CA SER A 224 15.35 -1.25 -10.44
C SER A 224 15.74 -1.22 -8.95
N SER A 225 15.11 -2.08 -8.13
CA SER A 225 15.46 -2.20 -6.71
C SER A 225 16.87 -2.77 -6.50
N GLU A 226 17.38 -3.64 -7.41
CA GLU A 226 18.76 -4.09 -7.36
C GLU A 226 19.78 -2.95 -7.55
N TYR A 227 19.47 -1.97 -8.40
CA TYR A 227 20.30 -0.77 -8.54
C TYR A 227 20.27 0.09 -7.27
N ALA A 228 19.09 0.30 -6.65
CA ALA A 228 18.99 1.01 -5.37
C ALA A 228 19.85 0.32 -4.29
N ILE A 229 19.69 -1.01 -4.12
CA ILE A 229 20.45 -1.83 -3.16
C ILE A 229 21.95 -1.86 -3.47
N ALA A 230 22.35 -1.77 -4.75
CA ALA A 230 23.77 -1.72 -5.13
C ALA A 230 24.42 -0.39 -4.74
N ILE A 231 23.65 0.70 -4.70
CA ILE A 231 24.11 2.03 -4.27
C ILE A 231 24.10 2.09 -2.72
N ASP A 232 22.99 1.72 -2.09
CA ASP A 232 22.88 1.58 -0.64
C ASP A 232 22.38 0.17 -0.27
N PRO A 233 23.25 -0.72 0.23
CA PRO A 233 22.89 -2.09 0.59
C PRO A 233 21.87 -2.21 1.75
N ASN A 234 21.66 -1.14 2.52
CA ASN A 234 20.74 -1.10 3.65
C ASN A 234 19.53 -0.19 3.38
N ASP A 235 19.31 0.22 2.15
CA ASP A 235 18.13 1.01 1.78
C ASP A 235 16.84 0.20 1.99
N PRO A 236 15.96 0.62 2.90
CA PRO A 236 14.75 -0.15 3.24
C PRO A 236 13.78 -0.25 2.06
N ASP A 237 13.62 0.83 1.28
CA ASP A 237 12.66 0.89 0.17
C ASP A 237 13.07 -0.05 -0.98
N GLY A 238 14.36 -0.10 -1.29
CA GLY A 238 14.90 -1.03 -2.29
C GLY A 238 14.75 -2.49 -1.86
N LEU A 239 15.03 -2.79 -0.58
CA LEU A 239 14.84 -4.12 -0.02
C LEU A 239 13.36 -4.53 -0.06
N ALA A 240 12.46 -3.65 0.37
CA ALA A 240 11.02 -3.88 0.35
C ALA A 240 10.49 -4.08 -1.08
N SER A 241 10.89 -3.22 -2.01
CA SER A 241 10.46 -3.31 -3.42
C SER A 241 10.91 -4.61 -4.06
N LYS A 242 12.17 -5.04 -3.80
CA LYS A 242 12.68 -6.31 -4.30
C LYS A 242 11.94 -7.50 -3.71
N ALA A 243 11.74 -7.51 -2.38
CA ALA A 243 11.00 -8.57 -1.70
C ALA A 243 9.58 -8.71 -2.23
N ASN A 244 8.88 -7.58 -2.38
CA ASN A 244 7.52 -7.53 -2.94
C ASN A 244 7.47 -8.02 -4.39
N GLY A 245 8.40 -7.60 -5.25
CA GLY A 245 8.48 -8.06 -6.63
C GLY A 245 8.69 -9.58 -6.74
N LEU A 246 9.61 -10.13 -5.95
CA LEU A 246 9.86 -11.56 -5.85
C LEU A 246 8.64 -12.33 -5.34
N PHE A 247 7.99 -11.82 -4.30
CA PHE A 247 6.77 -12.38 -3.74
C PHE A 247 5.65 -12.46 -4.79
N ARG A 248 5.43 -11.38 -5.55
CA ARG A 248 4.42 -11.33 -6.62
C ARG A 248 4.70 -12.30 -7.77
N LEU A 249 5.97 -12.61 -8.03
CA LEU A 249 6.37 -13.63 -9.01
C LEU A 249 6.31 -15.06 -8.45
N GLY A 250 6.02 -15.24 -7.15
CA GLY A 250 5.97 -16.54 -6.50
C GLY A 250 7.34 -17.09 -6.04
N ASN A 251 8.38 -16.26 -6.08
CA ASN A 251 9.73 -16.60 -5.62
C ASN A 251 9.83 -16.40 -4.10
N TYR A 252 9.02 -17.14 -3.35
CA TYR A 252 8.82 -16.92 -1.91
C TYR A 252 10.06 -17.13 -1.06
N GLU A 253 10.97 -18.05 -1.45
CA GLU A 253 12.23 -18.28 -0.72
C GLU A 253 13.14 -17.05 -0.79
N GLU A 254 13.33 -16.51 -2.00
CA GLU A 254 14.15 -15.31 -2.18
C GLU A 254 13.47 -14.06 -1.56
N ALA A 255 12.13 -13.94 -1.66
CA ALA A 255 11.38 -12.89 -1.02
C ALA A 255 11.59 -12.88 0.50
N PHE A 256 11.53 -14.06 1.13
CA PHE A 256 11.81 -14.24 2.56
C PHE A 256 13.22 -13.76 2.94
N GLU A 257 14.25 -14.06 2.13
CA GLU A 257 15.61 -13.59 2.39
C GLU A 257 15.70 -12.04 2.42
N TYR A 258 14.98 -11.35 1.52
CA TYR A 258 14.98 -9.89 1.47
C TYR A 258 14.13 -9.28 2.58
N PHE A 259 12.98 -9.86 2.94
CA PHE A 259 12.23 -9.45 4.13
C PHE A 259 13.06 -9.66 5.41
N SER A 260 13.81 -10.75 5.54
CA SER A 260 14.71 -10.98 6.69
C SER A 260 15.91 -10.01 6.74
N ARG A 261 16.28 -9.40 5.62
CA ARG A 261 17.23 -8.27 5.65
C ARG A 261 16.56 -7.00 6.15
N LEU A 262 15.33 -6.76 5.71
CA LEU A 262 14.52 -5.60 6.12
C LEU A 262 14.19 -5.67 7.62
N GLU A 263 13.82 -6.85 8.15
CA GLU A 263 13.58 -7.07 9.58
C GLU A 263 14.76 -6.62 10.46
N LYS A 264 16.00 -6.83 10.02
CA LYS A 264 17.19 -6.39 10.78
C LYS A 264 17.31 -4.88 10.89
N LEU A 265 16.72 -4.14 9.94
CA LEU A 265 16.68 -2.68 9.94
C LEU A 265 15.46 -2.17 10.69
N MET A 266 14.35 -2.89 10.61
CA MET A 266 13.05 -2.54 11.18
C MET A 266 12.49 -3.72 12.01
N PRO A 267 13.08 -4.04 13.17
CA PRO A 267 12.79 -5.26 13.89
C PRO A 267 11.39 -5.31 14.52
N ASP A 268 10.76 -4.16 14.71
CA ASP A 268 9.45 -4.03 15.33
C ASP A 268 8.36 -3.58 14.31
N ASP A 269 8.60 -3.85 13.01
CA ASP A 269 7.64 -3.56 11.95
C ASP A 269 6.73 -4.79 11.74
N ASP A 270 5.45 -4.63 12.03
CA ASP A 270 4.45 -5.69 11.96
C ASP A 270 4.18 -6.17 10.53
N LEU A 271 4.25 -5.27 9.53
CA LEU A 271 4.07 -5.61 8.12
C LEU A 271 5.25 -6.45 7.58
N VAL A 272 6.47 -6.13 7.97
CA VAL A 272 7.67 -6.89 7.58
C VAL A 272 7.57 -8.31 8.15
N LEU A 273 7.27 -8.45 9.43
CA LEU A 273 7.11 -9.74 10.10
C LEU A 273 5.96 -10.57 9.52
N LEU A 274 4.83 -9.91 9.21
CA LEU A 274 3.73 -10.55 8.50
C LEU A 274 4.18 -11.11 7.15
N ASN A 275 4.90 -10.32 6.35
CA ASN A 275 5.34 -10.74 5.02
C ASN A 275 6.34 -11.92 5.08
N GLU A 276 7.22 -11.98 6.09
CA GLU A 276 8.07 -13.15 6.34
C GLU A 276 7.21 -14.40 6.63
N GLY A 277 6.25 -14.27 7.53
CA GLY A 277 5.29 -15.33 7.84
C GLY A 277 4.53 -15.80 6.60
N VAL A 278 4.01 -14.87 5.80
CA VAL A 278 3.26 -15.18 4.56
C VAL A 278 4.14 -15.86 3.51
N CYS A 279 5.42 -15.49 3.37
CA CYS A 279 6.36 -16.22 2.52
C CYS A 279 6.47 -17.69 2.95
N LEU A 280 6.65 -17.94 4.24
CA LEU A 280 6.75 -19.30 4.79
C LEU A 280 5.45 -20.09 4.65
N VAL A 281 4.29 -19.43 4.78
CA VAL A 281 2.97 -20.03 4.53
C VAL A 281 2.86 -20.50 3.07
N ASN A 282 3.24 -19.67 2.11
CA ASN A 282 3.22 -20.01 0.69
C ASN A 282 4.21 -21.15 0.34
N LEU A 283 5.28 -21.29 1.11
CA LEU A 283 6.23 -22.41 1.03
C LEU A 283 5.73 -23.69 1.75
N ASN A 284 4.51 -23.70 2.31
CA ASN A 284 3.95 -24.74 3.16
C ASN A 284 4.78 -25.03 4.44
N ARG A 285 5.56 -24.06 4.90
CA ARG A 285 6.40 -24.14 6.12
C ARG A 285 5.66 -23.56 7.33
N HIS A 286 4.41 -24.00 7.55
CA HIS A 286 3.49 -23.42 8.52
C HIS A 286 4.03 -23.38 9.96
N GLN A 287 4.78 -24.42 10.38
CA GLN A 287 5.38 -24.45 11.71
C GLN A 287 6.45 -23.36 11.90
N GLU A 288 7.16 -23.00 10.83
CA GLU A 288 8.17 -21.94 10.86
C GLU A 288 7.54 -20.55 10.71
N ALA A 289 6.38 -20.43 10.05
CA ALA A 289 5.67 -19.19 9.90
C ALA A 289 5.09 -18.63 11.22
N VAL A 290 4.62 -19.55 12.10
CA VAL A 290 3.93 -19.14 13.34
C VAL A 290 4.76 -18.19 14.21
N PRO A 291 6.05 -18.40 14.50
CA PRO A 291 6.83 -17.46 15.31
C PRO A 291 6.92 -16.04 14.75
N TYR A 292 6.98 -15.88 13.43
CA TYR A 292 7.00 -14.57 12.78
C TYR A 292 5.64 -13.87 12.92
N LEU A 293 4.56 -14.63 12.65
CA LEU A 293 3.19 -14.10 12.77
C LEU A 293 2.81 -13.79 14.23
N GLU A 294 3.24 -14.60 15.21
CA GLU A 294 3.04 -14.30 16.63
C GLU A 294 3.81 -13.05 17.04
N ARG A 295 5.04 -12.87 16.55
CA ARG A 295 5.81 -11.66 16.80
C ARG A 295 5.21 -10.44 16.10
N ALA A 296 4.70 -10.58 14.88
CA ALA A 296 3.96 -9.52 14.20
C ALA A 296 2.77 -9.05 15.07
N LEU A 297 2.06 -10.00 15.69
CA LEU A 297 0.95 -9.71 16.58
C LEU A 297 1.39 -9.01 17.89
N GLU A 298 2.59 -9.33 18.40
CA GLU A 298 3.14 -8.72 19.62
C GLU A 298 3.56 -7.25 19.40
N VAL A 299 4.01 -6.89 18.20
CA VAL A 299 4.47 -5.53 17.89
C VAL A 299 3.39 -4.65 17.28
N ALA A 300 2.35 -5.25 16.66
CA ALA A 300 1.23 -4.51 16.10
C ALA A 300 0.46 -3.74 17.18
N ASP A 301 0.14 -2.49 16.91
CA ASP A 301 -0.75 -1.72 17.77
C ASP A 301 -2.24 -2.04 17.50
N GLU A 302 -3.14 -1.54 18.36
CA GLU A 302 -4.57 -1.81 18.25
C GLU A 302 -5.21 -1.22 16.98
N GLU A 303 -4.58 -0.25 16.34
CA GLU A 303 -5.04 0.42 15.13
C GLU A 303 -4.35 -0.11 13.86
N SER A 304 -3.45 -1.08 13.98
CA SER A 304 -2.71 -1.64 12.85
C SER A 304 -3.64 -2.25 11.80
N GLU A 305 -3.51 -1.80 10.57
CA GLU A 305 -4.31 -2.27 9.43
C GLU A 305 -4.03 -3.73 9.06
N VAL A 306 -2.89 -4.28 9.49
CA VAL A 306 -2.50 -5.67 9.17
C VAL A 306 -2.96 -6.70 10.20
N LEU A 307 -3.47 -6.28 11.36
CA LEU A 307 -3.98 -7.19 12.40
C LEU A 307 -4.95 -8.27 11.88
N PRO A 308 -5.98 -7.94 11.07
CA PRO A 308 -6.89 -8.95 10.55
C PRO A 308 -6.18 -10.02 9.72
N GLN A 309 -5.17 -9.60 8.94
CA GLN A 309 -4.40 -10.53 8.11
C GLN A 309 -3.49 -11.41 8.95
N ILE A 310 -2.85 -10.88 10.00
CA ILE A 310 -2.01 -11.67 10.91
C ILE A 310 -2.83 -12.80 11.54
N TYR A 311 -4.02 -12.50 12.06
CA TYR A 311 -4.92 -13.52 12.65
C TYR A 311 -5.36 -14.55 11.61
N LEU A 312 -5.64 -14.16 10.37
CA LEU A 312 -6.01 -15.07 9.29
C LEU A 312 -4.87 -16.03 8.95
N GLU A 313 -3.64 -15.54 8.82
CA GLU A 313 -2.48 -16.37 8.51
C GLU A 313 -2.15 -17.34 9.67
N LEU A 314 -2.27 -16.89 10.91
CA LEU A 314 -2.16 -17.76 12.09
C LEU A 314 -3.24 -18.84 12.09
N ALA A 315 -4.49 -18.48 11.81
CA ALA A 315 -5.58 -19.45 11.73
C ALA A 315 -5.34 -20.50 10.65
N PHE A 316 -4.85 -20.09 9.48
CA PHE A 316 -4.48 -20.99 8.40
C PHE A 316 -3.32 -21.92 8.81
N CYS A 317 -2.27 -21.40 9.43
CA CYS A 317 -1.16 -22.18 9.94
C CYS A 317 -1.62 -23.22 10.96
N TYR A 318 -2.40 -22.82 11.96
CA TYR A 318 -2.91 -23.72 12.99
C TYR A 318 -3.87 -24.79 12.44
N SER A 319 -4.72 -24.43 11.46
CA SER A 319 -5.57 -25.41 10.78
C SER A 319 -4.74 -26.46 10.02
N SER A 320 -3.76 -26.00 9.24
CA SER A 320 -2.84 -26.87 8.50
C SER A 320 -2.04 -27.80 9.42
N MET A 321 -1.69 -27.35 10.63
CA MET A 321 -1.03 -28.15 11.68
C MET A 321 -1.98 -29.03 12.48
N LYS A 322 -3.28 -29.10 12.10
CA LYS A 322 -4.32 -29.86 12.81
C LYS A 322 -4.54 -29.42 14.26
N GLN A 323 -4.51 -28.11 14.48
CA GLN A 323 -4.81 -27.47 15.76
C GLN A 323 -6.09 -26.60 15.65
N PRO A 324 -7.27 -27.20 15.43
CA PRO A 324 -8.50 -26.46 15.10
C PRO A 324 -8.95 -25.50 16.20
N SER A 325 -8.71 -25.83 17.47
CA SER A 325 -9.09 -24.94 18.58
C SER A 325 -8.36 -23.60 18.51
N LYS A 326 -7.06 -23.63 18.23
CA LYS A 326 -6.27 -22.40 18.04
C LYS A 326 -6.65 -21.65 16.77
N ALA A 327 -6.87 -22.39 15.66
CA ALA A 327 -7.31 -21.79 14.42
C ALA A 327 -8.64 -21.04 14.58
N LEU A 328 -9.61 -21.65 15.26
CA LEU A 328 -10.90 -21.01 15.55
C LEU A 328 -10.79 -19.82 16.50
N GLU A 329 -9.92 -19.90 17.51
CA GLU A 329 -9.63 -18.79 18.42
C GLU A 329 -9.10 -17.57 17.64
N MET A 330 -8.15 -17.75 16.72
CA MET A 330 -7.63 -16.66 15.87
C MET A 330 -8.74 -16.03 15.00
N ILE A 331 -9.60 -16.84 14.39
CA ILE A 331 -10.72 -16.33 13.61
C ILE A 331 -11.74 -15.60 14.49
N ASP A 332 -12.04 -16.13 15.67
CA ASP A 332 -13.02 -15.52 16.59
C ASP A 332 -12.51 -14.13 17.03
N VAL A 333 -11.21 -13.97 17.32
CA VAL A 333 -10.60 -12.66 17.61
C VAL A 333 -10.63 -11.73 16.39
N ALA A 334 -10.28 -12.23 15.20
CA ALA A 334 -10.35 -11.43 13.98
C ALA A 334 -11.76 -10.90 13.69
N MET A 335 -12.80 -11.66 14.08
CA MET A 335 -14.20 -11.25 13.91
C MET A 335 -14.66 -10.15 14.89
N GLU A 336 -13.90 -9.88 15.94
CA GLU A 336 -14.12 -8.77 16.89
C GLU A 336 -13.53 -7.45 16.37
N LEU A 337 -12.61 -7.49 15.40
CA LEU A 337 -12.02 -6.31 14.79
C LEU A 337 -13.03 -5.61 13.86
N PRO A 338 -12.88 -4.28 13.67
CA PRO A 338 -13.73 -3.54 12.73
C PRO A 338 -13.58 -4.07 11.30
N GLY A 339 -14.70 -4.33 10.61
CA GLY A 339 -14.65 -4.73 9.20
C GLY A 339 -15.77 -5.67 8.77
N ASP A 340 -15.68 -6.17 7.54
CA ASP A 340 -16.62 -7.16 7.01
C ASP A 340 -16.22 -8.56 7.49
N ILE A 341 -17.06 -9.13 8.35
CA ILE A 341 -16.86 -10.47 8.92
C ILE A 341 -17.26 -11.60 7.95
N THR A 342 -17.79 -11.29 6.79
CA THR A 342 -18.36 -12.29 5.87
C THR A 342 -17.31 -13.31 5.42
N ASP A 343 -16.13 -12.82 5.04
CA ASP A 343 -15.01 -13.65 4.62
C ASP A 343 -14.48 -14.51 5.77
N LEU A 344 -14.40 -13.94 6.96
CA LEU A 344 -14.00 -14.66 8.18
C LEU A 344 -14.97 -15.80 8.52
N LEU A 345 -16.27 -15.57 8.35
CA LEU A 345 -17.29 -16.61 8.52
C LEU A 345 -17.13 -17.77 7.53
N VAL A 346 -16.77 -17.47 6.26
CA VAL A 346 -16.52 -18.53 5.28
C VAL A 346 -15.29 -19.35 5.66
N ILE A 347 -14.20 -18.68 6.08
CA ILE A 347 -12.95 -19.34 6.52
C ILE A 347 -13.21 -20.17 7.79
N ARG A 348 -13.95 -19.62 8.77
CA ARG A 348 -14.36 -20.33 9.97
C ARG A 348 -15.13 -21.60 9.63
N GLY A 349 -16.10 -21.50 8.72
CA GLY A 349 -16.86 -22.65 8.25
C GLY A 349 -15.99 -23.70 7.55
N HIS A 350 -15.00 -23.28 6.78
CA HIS A 350 -14.01 -24.18 6.16
C HIS A 350 -13.21 -24.95 7.20
N ILE A 351 -12.64 -24.27 8.20
CA ILE A 351 -11.90 -24.88 9.30
C ILE A 351 -12.77 -25.90 10.07
N LEU A 352 -14.02 -25.55 10.33
CA LEU A 352 -14.98 -26.45 10.98
C LEU A 352 -15.25 -27.71 10.14
N LEU A 353 -15.41 -27.56 8.81
CA LEU A 353 -15.57 -28.72 7.91
C LEU A 353 -14.36 -29.61 7.90
N GLU A 354 -13.17 -29.03 7.78
CA GLU A 354 -11.89 -29.77 7.76
C GLU A 354 -11.72 -30.62 9.02
N ASN A 355 -12.27 -30.17 10.14
CA ASN A 355 -12.23 -30.87 11.42
C ASN A 355 -13.48 -31.70 11.74
N GLY A 356 -14.38 -31.90 10.77
CA GLY A 356 -15.55 -32.74 10.90
C GLY A 356 -16.70 -32.18 11.76
N MET A 357 -16.65 -30.88 12.08
CA MET A 357 -17.63 -30.15 12.90
C MET A 357 -18.79 -29.65 12.02
N LEU A 358 -19.51 -30.58 11.37
CA LEU A 358 -20.45 -30.30 10.29
C LEU A 358 -21.62 -29.38 10.71
N ALA A 359 -22.19 -29.59 11.88
CA ALA A 359 -23.35 -28.81 12.34
C ALA A 359 -22.98 -27.35 12.59
N GLU A 360 -21.80 -27.12 13.15
CA GLU A 360 -21.28 -25.77 13.42
C GLU A 360 -20.86 -25.08 12.12
N ALA A 361 -20.27 -25.82 11.17
CA ALA A 361 -19.94 -25.32 9.85
C ALA A 361 -21.19 -24.86 9.09
N GLU A 362 -22.29 -25.67 9.13
CA GLU A 362 -23.55 -25.32 8.47
C GLU A 362 -24.14 -24.02 9.04
N GLU A 363 -24.16 -23.87 10.37
CA GLU A 363 -24.67 -22.65 11.02
C GLU A 363 -23.81 -21.43 10.70
N THR A 364 -22.48 -21.60 10.65
CA THR A 364 -21.52 -20.54 10.28
C THR A 364 -21.72 -20.10 8.83
N PHE A 365 -21.88 -21.02 7.89
CA PHE A 365 -22.17 -20.70 6.50
C PHE A 365 -23.53 -20.03 6.31
N LYS A 366 -24.56 -20.46 7.02
CA LYS A 366 -25.87 -19.77 7.03
C LYS A 366 -25.75 -18.32 7.52
N LYS A 367 -24.88 -18.08 8.51
CA LYS A 367 -24.60 -16.72 8.98
C LYS A 367 -23.88 -15.93 7.88
N ALA A 368 -22.83 -16.46 7.24
CA ALA A 368 -22.12 -15.81 6.14
C ALA A 368 -23.06 -15.43 4.99
N ILE A 369 -23.96 -16.32 4.61
CA ILE A 369 -24.95 -16.08 3.55
C ILE A 369 -25.89 -14.92 3.92
N ARG A 370 -26.35 -14.85 5.18
CA ARG A 370 -27.23 -13.76 5.64
C ARG A 370 -26.50 -12.42 5.70
N GLU A 371 -25.30 -12.39 6.27
CA GLU A 371 -24.50 -11.16 6.39
C GLU A 371 -24.09 -10.60 5.02
N SER A 372 -23.90 -11.46 4.02
CA SER A 372 -23.55 -11.05 2.65
C SER A 372 -24.75 -10.75 1.75
N ASP A 373 -25.97 -10.74 2.28
CA ASP A 373 -27.21 -10.60 1.50
C ASP A 373 -27.29 -11.57 0.30
N ASN A 374 -26.91 -12.82 0.54
CA ASN A 374 -26.86 -13.90 -0.47
C ASN A 374 -25.87 -13.62 -1.63
N SER A 375 -24.76 -12.95 -1.37
CA SER A 375 -23.74 -12.64 -2.39
C SER A 375 -23.33 -13.91 -3.17
N PRO A 376 -23.37 -13.89 -4.52
CA PRO A 376 -22.91 -15.01 -5.33
C PRO A 376 -21.45 -15.41 -5.07
N SER A 377 -20.60 -14.45 -4.77
CA SER A 377 -19.20 -14.72 -4.44
C SER A 377 -19.03 -15.49 -3.15
N VAL A 378 -19.82 -15.19 -2.12
CA VAL A 378 -19.82 -15.90 -0.84
C VAL A 378 -20.38 -17.31 -1.00
N LEU A 379 -21.50 -17.46 -1.71
CA LEU A 379 -22.07 -18.78 -2.02
C LEU A 379 -21.06 -19.66 -2.77
N LEU A 380 -20.38 -19.11 -3.77
CA LEU A 380 -19.34 -19.83 -4.51
C LEU A 380 -18.23 -20.32 -3.59
N ARG A 381 -17.70 -19.45 -2.72
CA ARG A 381 -16.64 -19.82 -1.76
C ARG A 381 -17.08 -20.91 -0.78
N ILE A 382 -18.33 -20.88 -0.34
CA ILE A 382 -18.89 -21.95 0.50
C ILE A 382 -18.94 -23.28 -0.28
N ILE A 383 -19.37 -23.26 -1.55
CA ILE A 383 -19.42 -24.47 -2.37
C ILE A 383 -18.03 -25.02 -2.63
N VAL A 384 -17.05 -24.15 -2.89
CA VAL A 384 -15.64 -24.52 -3.06
C VAL A 384 -15.10 -25.12 -1.75
N SER A 385 -15.41 -24.51 -0.61
CA SER A 385 -15.05 -25.03 0.72
C SER A 385 -15.55 -26.45 0.96
N LEU A 386 -16.78 -26.77 0.53
CA LEU A 386 -17.32 -28.13 0.58
C LEU A 386 -16.55 -29.07 -0.33
N TYR A 387 -16.20 -28.62 -1.53
CA TYR A 387 -15.41 -29.42 -2.48
C TYR A 387 -14.02 -29.78 -1.92
N ASP A 388 -13.29 -28.79 -1.40
CA ASP A 388 -11.96 -28.95 -0.83
C ASP A 388 -11.97 -29.94 0.36
N ASN A 389 -13.06 -29.95 1.13
CA ASN A 389 -13.27 -30.89 2.23
C ASN A 389 -13.89 -32.24 1.79
N ARG A 390 -13.82 -32.57 0.50
CA ARG A 390 -14.26 -33.88 -0.07
C ARG A 390 -15.75 -34.11 -0.07
N TYR A 391 -16.61 -33.11 0.14
CA TYR A 391 -18.05 -33.20 -0.02
C TYR A 391 -18.47 -33.01 -1.50
N VAL A 392 -17.80 -33.73 -2.43
CA VAL A 392 -17.91 -33.53 -3.89
C VAL A 392 -19.35 -33.63 -4.40
N ASN A 393 -20.13 -34.61 -3.91
CA ASN A 393 -21.54 -34.77 -4.31
C ASN A 393 -22.38 -33.55 -3.88
N SER A 394 -22.19 -33.08 -2.64
CA SER A 394 -22.90 -31.89 -2.14
C SER A 394 -22.52 -30.63 -2.92
N SER A 395 -21.23 -30.45 -3.20
CA SER A 395 -20.74 -29.34 -4.00
C SER A 395 -21.34 -29.36 -5.40
N TYR A 396 -21.35 -30.52 -6.07
CA TYR A 396 -21.95 -30.66 -7.40
C TYR A 396 -23.45 -30.26 -7.42
N GLU A 397 -24.25 -30.77 -6.47
CA GLU A 397 -25.68 -30.41 -6.38
C GLU A 397 -25.89 -28.92 -6.06
N MET A 398 -25.00 -28.33 -5.23
CA MET A 398 -25.06 -26.91 -4.92
C MET A 398 -24.63 -26.06 -6.11
N PHE A 399 -23.58 -26.43 -6.87
CA PHE A 399 -23.20 -25.76 -8.09
C PHE A 399 -24.33 -25.72 -9.13
N LYS A 400 -25.08 -26.81 -9.30
CA LYS A 400 -26.24 -26.82 -10.22
C LYS A 400 -27.27 -25.76 -9.84
N LYS A 401 -27.67 -25.74 -8.57
CA LYS A 401 -28.61 -24.74 -8.03
C LYS A 401 -28.03 -23.31 -8.13
N PHE A 402 -26.75 -23.17 -7.86
CA PHE A 402 -26.06 -21.89 -7.91
C PHE A 402 -26.10 -21.29 -9.31
N PHE A 403 -25.76 -22.06 -10.35
CA PHE A 403 -25.79 -21.56 -11.72
C PHE A 403 -27.21 -21.32 -12.24
N ASP A 404 -28.19 -22.09 -11.80
CA ASP A 404 -29.61 -21.83 -12.14
C ASP A 404 -30.05 -20.45 -11.64
N VAL A 405 -29.61 -20.05 -10.44
CA VAL A 405 -29.99 -18.77 -9.84
C VAL A 405 -29.11 -17.62 -10.33
N VAL A 406 -27.80 -17.82 -10.38
CA VAL A 406 -26.85 -16.76 -10.76
C VAL A 406 -27.02 -16.30 -12.18
N ASN A 407 -27.30 -17.20 -13.12
CA ASN A 407 -27.52 -16.85 -14.51
C ASN A 407 -28.74 -15.93 -14.72
N ASP A 408 -29.72 -16.04 -13.85
CA ASP A 408 -30.91 -15.17 -13.88
C ASP A 408 -30.63 -13.79 -13.25
N TYR A 409 -29.67 -13.71 -12.29
CA TYR A 409 -29.39 -12.53 -11.50
C TYR A 409 -28.22 -11.70 -12.07
N ASP A 410 -27.14 -12.36 -12.48
CA ASP A 410 -25.95 -11.79 -13.11
C ASP A 410 -25.49 -12.64 -14.31
N PRO A 411 -25.99 -12.37 -15.50
CA PRO A 411 -25.62 -13.11 -16.70
C PRO A 411 -24.13 -13.01 -17.07
N ASN A 412 -23.39 -12.04 -16.46
CA ASN A 412 -21.97 -11.84 -16.68
C ASN A 412 -21.09 -12.54 -15.63
N PHE A 413 -21.71 -13.25 -14.69
CA PHE A 413 -20.96 -13.98 -13.67
C PHE A 413 -20.13 -15.09 -14.30
N ASN A 414 -18.81 -14.98 -14.20
CA ASN A 414 -17.88 -15.82 -14.96
C ASN A 414 -17.00 -16.72 -14.09
N LYS A 415 -17.33 -16.87 -12.78
CA LYS A 415 -16.55 -17.67 -11.83
C LYS A 415 -17.24 -19.00 -11.50
N GLY A 416 -16.43 -19.98 -11.05
CA GLY A 416 -16.92 -21.25 -10.53
C GLY A 416 -17.12 -22.37 -11.56
N HIS A 417 -17.10 -22.06 -12.87
CA HIS A 417 -17.24 -23.07 -13.92
C HIS A 417 -16.11 -24.10 -13.90
N ALA A 418 -14.88 -23.68 -13.59
CA ALA A 418 -13.74 -24.58 -13.47
C ALA A 418 -13.88 -25.54 -12.28
N TYR A 419 -14.38 -25.09 -11.16
CA TYR A 419 -14.66 -25.93 -9.99
C TYR A 419 -15.80 -26.91 -10.26
N MET A 420 -16.85 -26.48 -10.96
CA MET A 420 -17.93 -27.41 -11.37
C MET A 420 -17.39 -28.46 -12.35
N ALA A 421 -16.53 -28.07 -13.32
CA ALA A 421 -15.88 -29.03 -14.18
C ALA A 421 -15.06 -30.05 -13.37
N LEU A 422 -14.34 -29.59 -12.37
CA LEU A 422 -13.56 -30.45 -11.49
C LEU A 422 -14.44 -31.42 -10.67
N CYS A 423 -15.58 -30.95 -10.14
CA CYS A 423 -16.58 -31.81 -9.52
C CYS A 423 -17.08 -32.90 -10.49
N CYS A 424 -17.40 -32.52 -11.73
CA CYS A 424 -17.87 -33.48 -12.75
C CYS A 424 -16.76 -34.49 -13.11
N TYR A 425 -15.51 -34.06 -13.19
CA TYR A 425 -14.37 -34.94 -13.42
C TYR A 425 -14.22 -36.00 -12.34
N ASP A 426 -14.25 -35.58 -11.05
CA ASP A 426 -14.12 -36.47 -9.91
C ASP A 426 -15.32 -37.45 -9.79
N LEU A 427 -16.49 -37.04 -10.21
CA LEU A 427 -17.70 -37.88 -10.24
C LEU A 427 -17.80 -38.75 -11.51
N GLY A 428 -16.86 -38.64 -12.44
CA GLY A 428 -16.86 -39.41 -13.70
C GLY A 428 -17.95 -39.00 -14.71
N LYS A 429 -18.51 -37.80 -14.57
CA LYS A 429 -19.58 -37.26 -15.43
C LYS A 429 -18.95 -36.57 -16.65
N ASN A 430 -18.44 -37.36 -17.59
CA ASN A 430 -17.60 -36.88 -18.70
C ASN A 430 -18.31 -35.84 -19.58
N ASP A 431 -19.58 -35.97 -19.88
CA ASP A 431 -20.30 -35.04 -20.77
C ASP A 431 -20.46 -33.66 -20.11
N GLU A 432 -20.88 -33.64 -18.82
CA GLU A 432 -20.99 -32.40 -18.06
C GLU A 432 -19.61 -31.78 -17.80
N PHE A 433 -18.58 -32.60 -17.56
CA PHE A 433 -17.21 -32.13 -17.46
C PHE A 433 -16.77 -31.34 -18.71
N MET A 434 -17.01 -31.90 -19.90
CA MET A 434 -16.64 -31.23 -21.15
C MET A 434 -17.42 -29.93 -21.37
N GLU A 435 -18.70 -29.89 -20.99
CA GLU A 435 -19.52 -28.68 -21.05
C GLU A 435 -18.93 -27.57 -20.15
N TYR A 436 -18.71 -27.87 -18.87
CA TYR A 436 -18.19 -26.88 -17.91
C TYR A 436 -16.73 -26.53 -18.14
N LEU A 437 -15.91 -27.44 -18.66
CA LEU A 437 -14.56 -27.14 -19.15
C LEU A 437 -14.59 -26.11 -20.26
N SER A 438 -15.47 -26.27 -21.27
CA SER A 438 -15.60 -25.31 -22.36
C SER A 438 -16.04 -23.93 -21.84
N LYS A 439 -17.03 -23.89 -20.95
CA LYS A 439 -17.50 -22.65 -20.33
C LYS A 439 -16.39 -21.97 -19.51
N SER A 440 -15.63 -22.73 -18.74
CA SER A 440 -14.55 -22.16 -17.90
C SER A 440 -13.44 -21.53 -18.76
N VAL A 441 -13.06 -22.18 -19.86
CA VAL A 441 -12.05 -21.67 -20.79
C VAL A 441 -12.54 -20.41 -21.54
N GLU A 442 -13.82 -20.39 -21.92
CA GLU A 442 -14.43 -19.26 -22.64
C GLU A 442 -14.62 -18.03 -21.72
N LEU A 443 -15.17 -18.25 -20.52
CA LEU A 443 -15.59 -17.15 -19.63
C LEU A 443 -14.47 -16.68 -18.69
N ASN A 444 -13.62 -17.59 -18.21
CA ASN A 444 -12.54 -17.27 -17.26
C ASN A 444 -11.32 -18.19 -17.47
N PRO A 445 -10.49 -17.94 -18.51
CA PRO A 445 -9.31 -18.75 -18.79
C PRO A 445 -8.29 -18.79 -17.61
N ARG A 446 -8.20 -17.70 -16.82
CA ARG A 446 -7.33 -17.63 -15.64
C ARG A 446 -7.76 -18.63 -14.56
N GLU A 447 -9.06 -18.67 -14.21
CA GLU A 447 -9.60 -19.65 -13.28
C GLU A 447 -9.45 -21.07 -13.81
N ALA A 448 -9.71 -21.29 -15.11
CA ALA A 448 -9.51 -22.59 -15.74
C ALA A 448 -8.07 -23.09 -15.62
N LYS A 449 -7.07 -22.22 -15.83
CA LYS A 449 -5.65 -22.55 -15.68
C LYS A 449 -5.32 -22.88 -14.23
N LEU A 450 -5.79 -22.08 -13.28
CA LEU A 450 -5.52 -22.26 -11.85
C LEU A 450 -6.12 -23.57 -11.31
N VAL A 451 -7.40 -23.81 -11.61
CA VAL A 451 -8.17 -24.91 -11.01
C VAL A 451 -7.98 -26.24 -11.74
N LEU A 452 -7.85 -26.22 -13.06
CA LEU A 452 -7.81 -27.42 -13.88
C LEU A 452 -6.44 -27.72 -14.49
N GLY A 453 -5.47 -26.79 -14.38
CA GLY A 453 -4.17 -26.90 -15.05
C GLY A 453 -3.43 -28.21 -14.75
N PHE A 454 -3.55 -28.74 -13.53
CA PHE A 454 -2.92 -30.01 -13.13
C PHE A 454 -3.44 -31.25 -13.90
N LEU A 455 -4.58 -31.15 -14.58
CA LEU A 455 -5.13 -32.23 -15.42
C LEU A 455 -4.43 -32.32 -16.77
N PHE A 456 -3.60 -31.34 -17.12
CA PHE A 456 -2.95 -31.16 -18.41
C PHE A 456 -1.42 -31.20 -18.30
N PRO A 457 -0.69 -31.49 -19.39
CA PRO A 457 0.76 -31.38 -19.41
C PRO A 457 1.22 -29.94 -19.11
N GLU A 458 2.37 -29.82 -18.49
CA GLU A 458 3.01 -28.52 -18.25
C GLU A 458 3.15 -27.69 -19.53
N GLY A 459 2.85 -26.41 -19.46
CA GLY A 459 2.87 -25.48 -20.61
C GLY A 459 1.65 -25.52 -21.53
N THR A 460 0.63 -26.37 -21.23
CA THR A 460 -0.63 -26.36 -22.02
C THR A 460 -1.46 -25.13 -21.69
N GLU A 461 -1.80 -24.34 -22.70
CA GLU A 461 -2.64 -23.16 -22.50
C GLU A 461 -4.13 -23.52 -22.40
N PRO A 462 -4.96 -22.74 -21.66
CA PRO A 462 -6.38 -23.01 -21.49
C PRO A 462 -7.17 -23.20 -22.80
N SER A 463 -6.80 -22.46 -23.85
CA SER A 463 -7.41 -22.61 -25.19
C SER A 463 -7.28 -24.03 -25.79
N GLU A 464 -6.34 -24.82 -25.32
CA GLU A 464 -6.08 -26.17 -25.80
C GLU A 464 -6.75 -27.27 -24.94
N TYR A 465 -7.29 -26.91 -23.75
CA TYR A 465 -7.82 -27.86 -22.77
C TYR A 465 -8.94 -28.73 -23.33
N VAL A 466 -9.91 -28.12 -24.00
CA VAL A 466 -11.06 -28.82 -24.59
C VAL A 466 -10.59 -29.85 -25.62
N SER A 467 -9.76 -29.43 -26.59
CA SER A 467 -9.27 -30.30 -27.65
C SER A 467 -8.37 -31.44 -27.13
N PHE A 468 -7.62 -31.18 -26.06
CA PHE A 468 -6.80 -32.19 -25.37
C PHE A 468 -7.68 -33.25 -24.72
N MET A 469 -8.69 -32.85 -23.96
CA MET A 469 -9.58 -33.79 -23.27
C MET A 469 -10.47 -34.57 -24.21
N GLU A 470 -10.95 -33.99 -25.31
CA GLU A 470 -11.67 -34.74 -26.37
C GLU A 470 -10.82 -35.90 -26.90
N ARG A 471 -9.56 -35.66 -27.18
CA ARG A 471 -8.65 -36.71 -27.64
C ARG A 471 -8.43 -37.79 -26.58
N LYS A 472 -8.22 -37.38 -25.32
CA LYS A 472 -7.97 -38.27 -24.19
C LYS A 472 -9.16 -39.18 -23.88
N LEU A 473 -10.38 -38.65 -23.96
CA LEU A 473 -11.63 -39.39 -23.72
C LEU A 473 -11.99 -40.33 -24.88
N ARG A 474 -11.73 -39.95 -26.14
CA ARG A 474 -11.94 -40.84 -27.32
C ARG A 474 -11.02 -42.06 -27.33
N ILE A 475 -9.84 -41.99 -26.73
CA ILE A 475 -8.89 -43.11 -26.63
C ILE A 475 -9.33 -44.12 -25.55
N LYS A 476 -10.17 -43.70 -24.57
CA LYS A 476 -10.65 -44.52 -23.48
C LYS A 476 -11.96 -45.28 -23.79
N ASN A 477 -12.68 -44.90 -24.85
CA ASN A 477 -13.83 -45.57 -25.39
C ASN A 477 -13.44 -46.45 -26.57
#